data_b05f24badd07820b2e32055c1b5249cb
#
_entry.id   b05f24badd07820b2e32055c1b5249cb
#
_cell.length_a   1.000
_cell.length_b   1.000
_cell.length_c   1.000
_cell.angle_alpha   90.00
_cell.angle_beta   90.00
_cell.angle_gamma   90.00
#
_symmetry.space_group_name_H-M   'P 1'
#
loop_
_entity.id
_entity.type
_entity.pdbx_description
1 polymer ?
#
loop_
_entity_poly.entity_id
_entity_poly.type
_entity_poly.pdbx_seq_one_letter_code
_entity_poly.pdbx_strand_id
1 'polypeptide(L)'
;MKRILKKVPFFYLAYKKLQYRRLTRKNKLAGDSLLQSASTTELNRHPDIFNELNSRLSKENIRVLSFGCSTGEECKSLSEYLPEAEIVGIDINKKSIEIARSNYSSENVQFVLKEPKNLNSLGKFDVIIAISVLCKHPEAELINDISSIFPFEKYESIVSELDQILNKEGLLFIRSSNFRFKDTLISDQYEVVSWNNRNPEPFPKFDSNNVRLDAYEEREELFRKKH
;
A
#
# COMPACT_ATOMS: atom_id res chain seq x y z
N MET A 1 -26.35 -10.12 -0.52
CA MET A 1 -26.62 -9.20 0.62
C MET A 1 -25.94 -7.83 0.46
N LYS A 2 -24.63 -7.70 0.18
CA LYS A 2 -23.94 -6.39 -0.01
C LYS A 2 -24.54 -5.48 -1.11
N ARG A 3 -25.10 -6.03 -2.18
CA ARG A 3 -25.66 -5.28 -3.32
C ARG A 3 -27.04 -4.66 -3.04
N ILE A 4 -27.81 -5.23 -2.13
CA ILE A 4 -29.17 -4.77 -1.79
C ILE A 4 -29.09 -3.61 -0.77
N LEU A 5 -28.13 -3.66 0.17
CA LEU A 5 -27.95 -2.66 1.21
C LEU A 5 -27.49 -1.28 0.67
N LYS A 6 -26.83 -1.24 -0.52
CA LYS A 6 -26.45 0.03 -1.17
C LYS A 6 -27.63 0.89 -1.64
N LYS A 7 -28.81 0.32 -1.79
CA LYS A 7 -30.04 1.05 -2.22
C LYS A 7 -30.76 1.78 -1.09
N VAL A 8 -30.37 1.57 0.17
CA VAL A 8 -31.01 2.19 1.35
C VAL A 8 -29.92 2.90 2.17
N PRO A 9 -29.73 4.21 2.00
CA PRO A 9 -28.61 4.96 2.61
C PRO A 9 -28.46 4.79 4.11
N PHE A 10 -29.57 4.72 4.84
CA PHE A 10 -29.57 4.58 6.30
C PHE A 10 -29.01 3.21 6.75
N PHE A 11 -29.41 2.13 6.12
CA PHE A 11 -28.91 0.77 6.45
C PHE A 11 -27.43 0.60 6.05
N TYR A 12 -27.01 1.24 4.97
CA TYR A 12 -25.63 1.24 4.53
C TYR A 12 -24.71 1.95 5.53
N LEU A 13 -25.12 3.13 6.02
CA LEU A 13 -24.41 3.87 7.06
C LEU A 13 -24.36 3.12 8.39
N ALA A 14 -25.46 2.49 8.81
CA ALA A 14 -25.52 1.67 10.02
C ALA A 14 -24.61 0.43 9.90
N TYR A 15 -24.59 -0.23 8.75
CA TYR A 15 -23.70 -1.36 8.46
C TYR A 15 -22.23 -0.94 8.48
N LYS A 16 -21.87 0.18 7.83
CA LYS A 16 -20.51 0.73 7.89
C LYS A 16 -20.09 1.10 9.32
N LYS A 17 -20.98 1.73 10.09
CA LYS A 17 -20.74 2.07 11.50
C LYS A 17 -20.50 0.83 12.38
N LEU A 18 -21.19 -0.27 12.09
CA LEU A 18 -21.01 -1.54 12.80
C LEU A 18 -19.68 -2.22 12.40
N GLN A 19 -19.34 -2.20 11.11
CA GLN A 19 -18.02 -2.67 10.64
C GLN A 19 -16.89 -1.84 11.25
N TYR A 20 -17.01 -0.52 11.26
CA TYR A 20 -16.07 0.39 11.91
C TYR A 20 -15.82 0.01 13.39
N ARG A 21 -16.89 -0.17 14.18
CA ARG A 21 -16.79 -0.57 15.60
C ARG A 21 -16.11 -1.94 15.79
N ARG A 22 -16.32 -2.88 14.88
CA ARG A 22 -15.66 -4.21 14.92
C ARG A 22 -14.16 -4.10 14.60
N LEU A 23 -13.81 -3.28 13.62
CA LEU A 23 -12.44 -3.06 13.17
C LEU A 23 -11.62 -2.27 14.18
N THR A 24 -12.18 -1.17 14.74
CA THR A 24 -11.54 -0.40 15.83
C THR A 24 -11.29 -1.25 17.07
N ARG A 25 -12.16 -2.21 17.36
CA ARG A 25 -11.94 -3.17 18.46
C ARG A 25 -10.80 -4.15 18.17
N LYS A 26 -10.67 -4.62 16.92
CA LYS A 26 -9.53 -5.44 16.46
C LYS A 26 -8.22 -4.65 16.45
N ASN A 27 -8.24 -3.40 16.02
CA ASN A 27 -7.06 -2.54 15.97
C ASN A 27 -6.51 -2.22 17.37
N LYS A 28 -7.37 -1.98 18.36
CA LYS A 28 -6.94 -1.83 19.76
C LYS A 28 -6.21 -3.07 20.31
N LEU A 29 -6.54 -4.26 19.80
CA LEU A 29 -5.89 -5.51 20.19
C LEU A 29 -4.60 -5.79 19.41
N ALA A 30 -4.42 -5.18 18.23
CA ALA A 30 -3.25 -5.36 17.35
C ALA A 30 -2.13 -4.33 17.57
N GLY A 31 -2.39 -3.28 18.38
CA GLY A 31 -1.45 -2.19 18.66
C GLY A 31 -1.36 -1.15 17.54
N ASP A 32 -0.63 -0.05 17.80
CA ASP A 32 -0.51 1.12 16.91
C ASP A 32 0.27 0.87 15.62
N SER A 33 0.94 -0.28 15.50
CA SER A 33 1.74 -0.63 14.32
C SER A 33 0.91 -1.06 13.12
N LEU A 34 -0.35 -1.49 13.31
CA LEU A 34 -1.19 -1.95 12.20
C LEU A 34 -1.66 -0.77 11.34
N LEU A 35 -1.16 -0.68 10.09
CA LEU A 35 -1.54 0.38 9.15
C LEU A 35 -2.93 0.14 8.57
N GLN A 36 -3.21 -1.07 8.09
CA GLN A 36 -4.48 -1.45 7.49
C GLN A 36 -5.11 -2.63 8.22
N SER A 37 -6.37 -2.49 8.61
CA SER A 37 -7.12 -3.52 9.36
C SER A 37 -7.74 -4.60 8.48
N ALA A 38 -7.93 -4.34 7.20
CA ALA A 38 -8.52 -5.27 6.25
C ALA A 38 -7.42 -5.98 5.43
N SER A 39 -7.23 -7.27 5.68
CA SER A 39 -6.36 -8.13 4.86
C SER A 39 -7.17 -8.68 3.68
N THR A 40 -7.50 -7.84 2.69
CA THR A 40 -8.16 -8.29 1.46
C THR A 40 -7.11 -8.35 0.36
N THR A 41 -6.76 -9.56 -0.05
CA THR A 41 -5.83 -9.81 -1.13
C THR A 41 -6.36 -10.95 -2.00
N GLU A 42 -6.00 -10.96 -3.28
CA GLU A 42 -6.31 -12.03 -4.24
C GLU A 42 -5.26 -12.07 -5.34
N LEU A 43 -5.12 -13.21 -5.99
CA LEU A 43 -4.20 -13.35 -7.12
C LEU A 43 -4.60 -12.43 -8.28
N ASN A 44 -3.61 -11.82 -8.90
CA ASN A 44 -3.75 -10.95 -10.07
C ASN A 44 -4.77 -9.80 -9.88
N ARG A 45 -4.83 -9.26 -8.67
CA ARG A 45 -5.77 -8.16 -8.33
C ARG A 45 -5.47 -6.86 -9.08
N HIS A 46 -4.22 -6.62 -9.44
CA HIS A 46 -3.73 -5.39 -10.06
C HIS A 46 -2.90 -5.64 -11.32
N PRO A 47 -3.45 -6.31 -12.35
CA PRO A 47 -2.71 -6.66 -13.56
C PRO A 47 -2.22 -5.43 -14.34
N ASP A 48 -2.92 -4.31 -14.23
CA ASP A 48 -2.54 -3.03 -14.80
C ASP A 48 -1.19 -2.53 -14.28
N ILE A 49 -0.99 -2.60 -12.96
CA ILE A 49 0.28 -2.23 -12.29
C ILE A 49 1.41 -3.17 -12.71
N PHE A 50 1.15 -4.46 -12.68
CA PHE A 50 2.18 -5.47 -12.97
C PHE A 50 2.66 -5.40 -14.43
N ASN A 51 1.73 -5.19 -15.38
CA ASN A 51 2.07 -4.94 -16.78
C ASN A 51 2.87 -3.65 -16.96
N GLU A 52 2.49 -2.57 -16.28
CA GLU A 52 3.19 -1.29 -16.34
C GLU A 52 4.62 -1.44 -15.83
N LEU A 53 4.82 -2.11 -14.70
CA LEU A 53 6.15 -2.37 -14.15
C LEU A 53 6.96 -3.22 -15.11
N ASN A 54 6.42 -4.32 -15.61
CA ASN A 54 7.11 -5.20 -16.55
C ASN A 54 7.57 -4.44 -17.82
N SER A 55 6.75 -3.53 -18.34
CA SER A 55 7.09 -2.73 -19.52
C SER A 55 8.22 -1.73 -19.32
N ARG A 56 8.48 -1.32 -18.06
CA ARG A 56 9.49 -0.30 -17.72
C ARG A 56 10.79 -0.88 -17.20
N LEU A 57 10.79 -2.12 -16.77
CA LEU A 57 11.93 -2.77 -16.16
C LEU A 57 12.69 -3.56 -17.21
N SER A 58 13.82 -3.01 -17.64
CA SER A 58 14.70 -3.62 -18.66
C SER A 58 16.01 -4.18 -18.09
N LYS A 59 16.18 -4.15 -16.77
CA LYS A 59 17.37 -4.66 -16.10
C LYS A 59 17.22 -6.14 -15.75
N GLU A 60 18.35 -6.84 -15.78
CA GLU A 60 18.49 -8.14 -15.12
C GLU A 60 18.67 -7.96 -13.60
N ASN A 61 18.30 -8.96 -12.82
CA ASN A 61 18.45 -8.98 -11.35
C ASN A 61 17.75 -7.83 -10.61
N ILE A 62 16.51 -7.55 -10.96
CA ILE A 62 15.67 -6.53 -10.32
C ILE A 62 15.23 -7.03 -8.93
N ARG A 63 15.30 -6.16 -7.93
CA ARG A 63 14.75 -6.39 -6.60
C ARG A 63 13.47 -5.60 -6.37
N VAL A 64 12.40 -6.29 -6.05
CA VAL A 64 11.05 -5.71 -5.82
C VAL A 64 10.63 -5.92 -4.38
N LEU A 65 10.20 -4.85 -3.71
CA LEU A 65 9.57 -4.91 -2.40
C LEU A 65 8.05 -4.77 -2.53
N SER A 66 7.30 -5.75 -2.04
CA SER A 66 5.86 -5.62 -1.75
C SER A 66 5.71 -5.23 -0.27
N PHE A 67 5.37 -3.97 -0.02
CA PHE A 67 5.20 -3.41 1.32
C PHE A 67 3.76 -3.60 1.79
N GLY A 68 3.56 -4.42 2.83
CA GLY A 68 2.24 -4.83 3.30
C GLY A 68 1.65 -5.97 2.47
N CYS A 69 2.46 -7.00 2.18
CA CYS A 69 2.15 -8.10 1.26
C CYS A 69 1.02 -9.04 1.73
N SER A 70 0.53 -8.88 2.96
CA SER A 70 -0.50 -9.73 3.57
C SER A 70 -0.18 -11.24 3.43
N THR A 71 -1.09 -12.05 2.87
CA THR A 71 -0.93 -13.51 2.69
C THR A 71 -0.18 -13.91 1.42
N GLY A 72 0.42 -12.95 0.69
CA GLY A 72 1.44 -13.19 -0.34
C GLY A 72 0.95 -13.25 -1.79
N GLU A 73 -0.36 -13.10 -2.06
CA GLU A 73 -0.95 -13.19 -3.41
C GLU A 73 -0.38 -12.13 -4.38
N GLU A 74 -0.07 -10.92 -3.86
CA GLU A 74 0.59 -9.88 -4.65
C GLU A 74 1.99 -10.29 -5.07
N CYS A 75 2.80 -10.84 -4.17
CA CYS A 75 4.14 -11.32 -4.48
C CYS A 75 4.12 -12.48 -5.47
N LYS A 76 3.17 -13.41 -5.32
CA LYS A 76 2.97 -14.51 -6.27
C LYS A 76 2.62 -13.98 -7.66
N SER A 77 1.70 -13.01 -7.73
CA SER A 77 1.35 -12.40 -9.02
C SER A 77 2.53 -11.67 -9.64
N LEU A 78 3.27 -10.87 -8.85
CA LEU A 78 4.49 -10.19 -9.31
C LEU A 78 5.51 -11.17 -9.90
N SER A 79 5.72 -12.35 -9.29
CA SER A 79 6.67 -13.35 -9.81
C SER A 79 6.25 -13.94 -11.15
N GLU A 80 4.97 -13.89 -11.50
CA GLU A 80 4.49 -14.32 -12.81
C GLU A 80 4.71 -13.27 -13.90
N TYR A 81 4.64 -11.97 -13.54
CA TYR A 81 4.91 -10.86 -14.46
C TYR A 81 6.39 -10.52 -14.57
N LEU A 82 7.17 -10.78 -13.53
CA LEU A 82 8.60 -10.48 -13.41
C LEU A 82 9.37 -11.73 -12.97
N PRO A 83 9.48 -12.76 -13.81
CA PRO A 83 10.02 -14.07 -13.41
C PRO A 83 11.49 -14.02 -12.98
N GLU A 84 12.27 -13.06 -13.51
CA GLU A 84 13.69 -12.88 -13.19
C GLU A 84 13.94 -11.95 -11.99
N ALA A 85 12.88 -11.40 -11.37
CA ALA A 85 13.02 -10.50 -10.25
C ALA A 85 13.13 -11.25 -8.91
N GLU A 86 13.97 -10.74 -7.99
CA GLU A 86 13.92 -11.11 -6.58
C GLU A 86 12.79 -10.32 -5.90
N ILE A 87 11.79 -11.00 -5.37
CA ILE A 87 10.62 -10.40 -4.74
C ILE A 87 10.67 -10.62 -3.25
N VAL A 88 10.62 -9.54 -2.49
CA VAL A 88 10.54 -9.57 -1.02
C VAL A 88 9.21 -9.00 -0.59
N GLY A 89 8.37 -9.82 0.03
CA GLY A 89 7.14 -9.37 0.68
C GLY A 89 7.36 -9.12 2.17
N ILE A 90 6.93 -7.96 2.67
CA ILE A 90 6.95 -7.67 4.11
C ILE A 90 5.56 -7.37 4.63
N ASP A 91 5.27 -7.81 5.84
CA ASP A 91 4.07 -7.49 6.59
C ASP A 91 4.36 -7.52 8.10
N ILE A 92 3.59 -6.79 8.90
CA ILE A 92 3.67 -6.79 10.36
C ILE A 92 2.88 -7.93 10.99
N ASN A 93 1.96 -8.54 10.23
CA ASN A 93 1.09 -9.59 10.71
C ASN A 93 1.77 -10.96 10.59
N LYS A 94 2.22 -11.49 11.72
CA LYS A 94 2.90 -12.79 11.79
C LYS A 94 2.10 -13.91 11.12
N LYS A 95 0.78 -13.97 11.34
CA LYS A 95 -0.08 -15.01 10.76
C LYS A 95 -0.17 -14.90 9.24
N SER A 96 -0.24 -13.67 8.71
CA SER A 96 -0.21 -13.43 7.26
C SER A 96 1.11 -13.92 6.65
N ILE A 97 2.23 -13.58 7.26
CA ILE A 97 3.55 -14.03 6.81
C ILE A 97 3.72 -15.55 6.87
N GLU A 98 3.20 -16.21 7.89
CA GLU A 98 3.22 -17.68 7.98
C GLU A 98 2.44 -18.30 6.81
N ILE A 99 1.26 -17.78 6.48
CA ILE A 99 0.46 -18.22 5.33
C ILE A 99 1.20 -17.94 4.02
N ALA A 100 1.74 -16.75 3.85
CA ALA A 100 2.49 -16.36 2.64
C ALA A 100 3.68 -17.29 2.40
N ARG A 101 4.46 -17.58 3.44
CA ARG A 101 5.59 -18.49 3.38
C ARG A 101 5.19 -19.90 2.99
N SER A 102 4.11 -20.41 3.57
CA SER A 102 3.63 -21.76 3.29
C SER A 102 3.15 -21.93 1.85
N ASN A 103 2.52 -20.89 1.29
CA ASN A 103 1.83 -21.00 0.00
C ASN A 103 2.67 -20.53 -1.20
N TYR A 104 3.56 -19.53 -1.00
CA TYR A 104 4.13 -18.78 -2.12
C TYR A 104 5.65 -18.56 -2.04
N SER A 105 6.36 -19.06 -1.03
CA SER A 105 7.82 -18.98 -1.03
C SER A 105 8.40 -19.80 -2.17
N SER A 106 9.41 -19.25 -2.83
CA SER A 106 10.17 -19.90 -3.91
C SER A 106 11.61 -19.39 -3.89
N GLU A 107 12.42 -19.80 -4.84
CA GLU A 107 13.81 -19.36 -4.96
C GLU A 107 13.92 -17.82 -5.09
N ASN A 108 12.97 -17.20 -5.81
CA ASN A 108 12.93 -15.77 -6.08
C ASN A 108 11.85 -15.00 -5.28
N VAL A 109 11.07 -15.63 -4.40
CA VAL A 109 10.03 -14.98 -3.59
C VAL A 109 10.22 -15.29 -2.11
N GLN A 110 10.48 -14.25 -1.32
CA GLN A 110 10.73 -14.35 0.12
C GLN A 110 9.74 -13.49 0.90
N PHE A 111 9.40 -13.93 2.13
CA PHE A 111 8.51 -13.20 3.03
C PHE A 111 9.16 -12.94 4.37
N VAL A 112 9.10 -11.68 4.83
CA VAL A 112 9.76 -11.22 6.05
C VAL A 112 8.73 -10.56 6.98
N LEU A 113 8.67 -11.01 8.23
CA LEU A 113 7.93 -10.32 9.28
C LEU A 113 8.70 -9.06 9.65
N LYS A 114 8.17 -7.88 9.32
CA LYS A 114 8.88 -6.62 9.49
C LYS A 114 7.91 -5.49 9.77
N GLU A 115 8.22 -4.66 10.77
CA GLU A 115 7.57 -3.38 11.00
C GLU A 115 8.07 -2.32 10.00
N PRO A 116 7.28 -1.25 9.75
CA PRO A 116 7.64 -0.17 8.81
C PRO A 116 8.70 0.78 9.40
N LYS A 117 9.75 0.22 9.96
CA LYS A 117 10.89 0.94 10.53
C LYS A 117 12.18 0.13 10.43
N ASN A 118 13.33 0.83 10.36
CA ASN A 118 14.64 0.19 10.22
C ASN A 118 14.69 -0.75 9.00
N LEU A 119 14.12 -0.31 7.86
CA LEU A 119 13.98 -1.11 6.65
C LEU A 119 15.33 -1.33 5.95
N ASN A 120 16.36 -0.57 6.28
CA ASN A 120 17.73 -0.69 5.72
C ASN A 120 18.32 -2.12 5.85
N SER A 121 17.88 -2.90 6.84
CA SER A 121 18.29 -4.29 7.01
C SER A 121 17.85 -5.23 5.87
N LEU A 122 16.91 -4.79 5.02
CA LEU A 122 16.43 -5.53 3.86
C LEU A 122 17.30 -5.31 2.60
N GLY A 123 18.25 -4.36 2.67
CA GLY A 123 19.03 -3.92 1.51
C GLY A 123 18.26 -2.93 0.64
N LYS A 124 18.71 -2.76 -0.61
CA LYS A 124 18.13 -1.81 -1.57
C LYS A 124 17.21 -2.51 -2.56
N PHE A 125 16.26 -1.75 -3.11
CA PHE A 125 15.28 -2.22 -4.09
C PHE A 125 15.24 -1.30 -5.31
N ASP A 126 14.94 -1.86 -6.47
CA ASP A 126 14.72 -1.12 -7.71
C ASP A 126 13.25 -0.70 -7.85
N VAL A 127 12.35 -1.45 -7.22
CA VAL A 127 10.91 -1.16 -7.18
C VAL A 127 10.37 -1.39 -5.79
N ILE A 128 9.54 -0.46 -5.31
CA ILE A 128 8.74 -0.62 -4.10
C ILE A 128 7.28 -0.42 -4.43
N ILE A 129 6.44 -1.36 -4.00
CA ILE A 129 4.99 -1.34 -4.21
C ILE A 129 4.30 -1.27 -2.85
N ALA A 130 3.44 -0.27 -2.67
CA ALA A 130 2.64 -0.05 -1.46
C ALA A 130 1.17 0.15 -1.85
N ILE A 131 0.42 -0.95 -1.99
CA ILE A 131 -0.98 -0.93 -2.44
C ILE A 131 -1.91 -1.19 -1.27
N SER A 132 -2.81 -0.25 -0.98
CA SER A 132 -3.84 -0.36 0.07
C SER A 132 -3.29 -0.66 1.46
N VAL A 133 -2.05 -0.27 1.74
CA VAL A 133 -1.37 -0.45 3.02
C VAL A 133 -1.18 0.87 3.76
N LEU A 134 -0.94 1.98 3.05
CA LEU A 134 -0.77 3.32 3.62
C LEU A 134 -2.12 4.03 3.78
N CYS A 135 -3.07 3.35 4.45
CA CYS A 135 -4.43 3.83 4.59
C CYS A 135 -5.17 3.20 5.79
N LYS A 136 -6.29 3.82 6.15
CA LYS A 136 -7.27 3.32 7.12
C LYS A 136 -8.63 3.15 6.44
N HIS A 137 -8.85 2.03 5.79
CA HIS A 137 -10.12 1.71 5.15
C HIS A 137 -10.84 0.59 5.95
N PRO A 138 -12.12 0.72 6.26
CA PRO A 138 -13.08 1.75 5.84
C PRO A 138 -13.19 2.96 6.79
N GLU A 139 -12.36 3.06 7.82
CA GLU A 139 -12.49 4.06 8.88
C GLU A 139 -12.40 5.50 8.32
N ALA A 140 -11.45 5.73 7.42
CA ALA A 140 -11.24 7.02 6.78
C ALA A 140 -12.43 7.54 5.95
N GLU A 141 -13.35 6.66 5.54
CA GLU A 141 -14.53 7.07 4.77
C GLU A 141 -15.54 7.92 5.58
N LEU A 142 -15.49 7.83 6.91
CA LEU A 142 -16.52 8.38 7.81
C LEU A 142 -16.04 9.58 8.64
N ILE A 143 -14.81 10.03 8.43
CA ILE A 143 -14.18 11.08 9.24
C ILE A 143 -13.67 12.23 8.37
N ASN A 144 -13.60 13.41 8.94
CA ASN A 144 -13.04 14.62 8.31
C ASN A 144 -11.63 14.94 8.81
N ASP A 145 -11.22 14.34 9.93
CA ASP A 145 -9.89 14.45 10.53
C ASP A 145 -9.38 13.04 10.82
N ILE A 146 -8.21 12.69 10.24
CA ILE A 146 -7.62 11.36 10.36
C ILE A 146 -6.50 11.29 11.41
N SER A 147 -6.15 12.39 12.06
CA SER A 147 -5.01 12.51 12.98
C SER A 147 -5.00 11.46 14.09
N SER A 148 -6.17 11.10 14.61
CA SER A 148 -6.31 10.15 15.73
C SER A 148 -6.09 8.67 15.36
N ILE A 149 -6.14 8.32 14.08
CA ILE A 149 -6.03 6.91 13.63
C ILE A 149 -4.86 6.66 12.69
N PHE A 150 -4.47 7.66 11.89
CA PHE A 150 -3.32 7.59 10.99
C PHE A 150 -2.83 9.01 10.67
N PRO A 151 -2.04 9.66 11.56
CA PRO A 151 -1.56 11.02 11.34
C PRO A 151 -0.57 11.09 10.18
N PHE A 152 -0.49 12.28 9.53
CA PHE A 152 0.38 12.53 8.39
C PHE A 152 1.85 12.24 8.69
N GLU A 153 2.32 12.60 9.87
CA GLU A 153 3.69 12.38 10.32
C GLU A 153 4.07 10.88 10.30
N LYS A 154 3.09 10.01 10.61
CA LYS A 154 3.29 8.55 10.53
C LYS A 154 3.42 8.08 9.09
N TYR A 155 2.57 8.61 8.18
CA TYR A 155 2.67 8.35 6.76
C TYR A 155 4.02 8.80 6.21
N GLU A 156 4.41 10.03 6.49
CA GLU A 156 5.67 10.63 6.07
C GLU A 156 6.90 9.85 6.57
N SER A 157 6.88 9.45 7.85
CA SER A 157 7.94 8.61 8.42
C SER A 157 8.09 7.28 7.68
N ILE A 158 6.97 6.62 7.32
CA ILE A 158 7.02 5.35 6.59
C ILE A 158 7.53 5.56 5.16
N VAL A 159 7.06 6.59 4.48
CA VAL A 159 7.50 6.90 3.12
C VAL A 159 9.01 7.26 3.11
N SER A 160 9.51 7.93 4.15
CA SER A 160 10.94 8.19 4.33
C SER A 160 11.76 6.91 4.54
N GLU A 161 11.25 5.92 5.27
CA GLU A 161 11.89 4.61 5.42
C GLU A 161 11.95 3.86 4.06
N LEU A 162 10.88 3.94 3.26
CA LEU A 162 10.85 3.36 1.91
C LEU A 162 11.84 4.07 0.98
N ASP A 163 11.94 5.38 1.05
CA ASP A 163 12.91 6.17 0.29
C ASP A 163 14.36 5.73 0.57
N GLN A 164 14.70 5.50 1.85
CA GLN A 164 16.04 5.08 2.25
C GLN A 164 16.47 3.76 1.61
N ILE A 165 15.56 2.86 1.28
CA ILE A 165 15.85 1.55 0.70
C ILE A 165 15.57 1.48 -0.81
N LEU A 166 15.05 2.54 -1.42
CA LEU A 166 14.88 2.62 -2.86
C LEU A 166 16.17 3.10 -3.53
N ASN A 167 16.59 2.43 -4.60
CA ASN A 167 17.71 2.82 -5.42
C ASN A 167 17.43 4.16 -6.13
N LYS A 168 18.48 4.87 -6.52
CA LYS A 168 18.39 5.96 -7.50
C LYS A 168 17.80 5.41 -8.80
N GLU A 169 16.96 6.19 -9.48
CA GLU A 169 16.15 5.76 -10.64
C GLU A 169 15.12 4.67 -10.33
N GLY A 170 15.03 4.22 -9.08
CA GLY A 170 14.05 3.24 -8.64
C GLY A 170 12.62 3.76 -8.69
N LEU A 171 11.68 2.85 -8.80
CA LEU A 171 10.25 3.13 -8.91
C LEU A 171 9.53 2.91 -7.57
N LEU A 172 8.79 3.91 -7.13
CA LEU A 172 7.89 3.84 -5.97
C LEU A 172 6.44 3.87 -6.46
N PHE A 173 5.68 2.81 -6.19
CA PHE A 173 4.26 2.73 -6.52
C PHE A 173 3.42 2.80 -5.25
N ILE A 174 2.56 3.82 -5.14
CA ILE A 174 1.65 4.02 -4.00
C ILE A 174 0.22 4.13 -4.50
N ARG A 175 -0.64 3.16 -4.14
CA ARG A 175 -2.07 3.15 -4.49
C ARG A 175 -2.95 3.03 -3.25
N SER A 176 -4.11 3.67 -3.26
CA SER A 176 -5.11 3.63 -2.18
C SER A 176 -4.53 4.12 -0.83
N SER A 177 -3.69 5.16 -0.86
CA SER A 177 -3.19 5.86 0.33
C SER A 177 -4.17 6.93 0.79
N ASN A 178 -4.20 7.25 2.08
CA ASN A 178 -4.99 8.36 2.60
C ASN A 178 -4.33 9.73 2.40
N PHE A 179 -3.03 9.78 2.16
CA PHE A 179 -2.30 11.01 1.93
C PHE A 179 -1.73 11.06 0.50
N ARG A 180 -1.38 12.26 0.06
CA ARG A 180 -0.73 12.49 -1.22
C ARG A 180 0.78 12.43 -1.03
N PHE A 181 1.49 11.78 -1.94
CA PHE A 181 2.95 11.72 -1.90
C PHE A 181 3.58 13.11 -2.06
N LYS A 182 2.98 13.97 -2.87
CA LYS A 182 3.44 15.34 -3.11
C LYS A 182 3.48 16.24 -1.86
N ASP A 183 2.77 15.88 -0.79
CA ASP A 183 2.75 16.64 0.45
C ASP A 183 3.92 16.26 1.38
N THR A 184 4.71 15.23 1.06
CA THR A 184 5.87 14.79 1.86
C THR A 184 7.12 15.62 1.58
N LEU A 185 8.01 15.72 2.57
CA LEU A 185 9.30 16.42 2.45
C LEU A 185 10.22 15.84 1.37
N ILE A 186 10.05 14.59 1.00
CA ILE A 186 10.90 13.93 0.01
C ILE A 186 10.35 14.01 -1.41
N SER A 187 9.15 14.53 -1.61
CA SER A 187 8.47 14.54 -2.91
C SER A 187 9.28 15.22 -4.02
N ASP A 188 10.03 16.28 -3.69
CA ASP A 188 10.88 17.01 -4.65
C ASP A 188 12.05 16.16 -5.19
N GLN A 189 12.38 15.05 -4.51
CA GLN A 189 13.41 14.10 -4.96
C GLN A 189 12.87 13.10 -5.99
N TYR A 190 11.60 13.22 -6.37
CA TYR A 190 10.93 12.31 -7.28
C TYR A 190 10.34 13.05 -8.49
N GLU A 191 10.20 12.33 -9.58
CA GLU A 191 9.37 12.73 -10.70
C GLU A 191 8.13 11.83 -10.76
N VAL A 192 7.00 12.44 -11.12
CA VAL A 192 5.77 11.69 -11.36
C VAL A 192 5.88 11.01 -12.72
N VAL A 193 5.67 9.70 -12.72
CA VAL A 193 5.67 8.90 -13.95
C VAL A 193 4.23 8.73 -14.44
N SER A 194 3.91 9.29 -15.59
CA SER A 194 2.60 9.10 -16.22
C SER A 194 2.42 7.65 -16.65
N TRP A 195 1.27 7.07 -16.33
CA TRP A 195 0.91 5.73 -16.74
C TRP A 195 -0.60 5.61 -16.96
N ASN A 196 -1.02 4.58 -17.72
CA ASN A 196 -2.43 4.41 -18.08
C ASN A 196 -3.22 3.72 -16.97
N ASN A 197 -3.71 4.49 -16.02
CA ASN A 197 -4.58 4.00 -14.94
C ASN A 197 -6.04 3.90 -15.42
N ARG A 198 -6.53 2.69 -15.66
CA ARG A 198 -7.88 2.44 -16.19
C ARG A 198 -9.00 2.46 -15.15
N ASN A 199 -8.69 2.41 -13.85
CA ASN A 199 -9.70 2.31 -12.79
C ASN A 199 -9.31 3.11 -11.54
N PRO A 200 -9.44 4.45 -11.56
CA PRO A 200 -9.26 5.23 -10.35
C PRO A 200 -10.47 5.05 -9.41
N GLU A 201 -10.41 4.12 -8.45
CA GLU A 201 -11.41 4.10 -7.39
C GLU A 201 -11.25 5.34 -6.49
N PRO A 202 -12.36 6.04 -6.16
CA PRO A 202 -12.30 7.16 -5.22
C PRO A 202 -11.86 6.66 -3.84
N PHE A 203 -10.79 7.21 -3.32
CA PHE A 203 -10.24 6.89 -2.01
C PHE A 203 -10.11 8.17 -1.18
N PRO A 204 -10.59 8.21 0.08
CA PRO A 204 -10.54 9.43 0.91
C PRO A 204 -9.11 9.94 1.05
N LYS A 205 -8.88 11.19 0.68
CA LYS A 205 -7.61 11.89 0.83
C LYS A 205 -7.70 12.95 1.91
N PHE A 206 -6.57 13.14 2.58
CA PHE A 206 -6.37 14.15 3.63
C PHE A 206 -5.10 14.94 3.30
N ASP A 207 -5.06 16.18 3.73
CA ASP A 207 -3.88 17.03 3.61
C ASP A 207 -2.85 16.75 4.75
N SER A 208 -1.71 17.44 4.72
CA SER A 208 -0.68 17.34 5.74
C SER A 208 -1.11 17.84 7.14
N ASN A 209 -2.23 18.55 7.25
CA ASN A 209 -2.86 18.92 8.52
C ASN A 209 -3.89 17.88 8.99
N ASN A 210 -3.97 16.73 8.33
CA ASN A 210 -4.89 15.63 8.61
C ASN A 210 -6.36 15.92 8.28
N VAL A 211 -6.65 17.00 7.55
CA VAL A 211 -8.00 17.41 7.17
C VAL A 211 -8.40 16.81 5.82
N ARG A 212 -9.64 16.30 5.75
CA ARG A 212 -10.19 15.69 4.54
C ARG A 212 -10.26 16.68 3.37
N LEU A 213 -9.83 16.23 2.20
CA LEU A 213 -9.94 16.99 0.96
C LEU A 213 -11.29 16.73 0.28
N ASP A 214 -11.98 17.82 -0.13
CA ASP A 214 -13.32 17.73 -0.74
C ASP A 214 -13.28 17.28 -2.20
N ALA A 215 -12.18 17.57 -2.92
CA ALA A 215 -12.00 17.23 -4.33
C ALA A 215 -10.79 16.31 -4.53
N TYR A 216 -10.97 15.36 -5.45
CA TYR A 216 -9.86 14.52 -5.91
C TYR A 216 -9.17 15.21 -7.07
N GLU A 217 -7.97 15.68 -6.83
CA GLU A 217 -7.03 16.01 -7.88
C GLU A 217 -6.51 14.73 -8.54
N GLU A 218 -5.83 14.90 -9.66
CA GLU A 218 -5.19 13.85 -10.45
C GLU A 218 -4.39 12.87 -9.56
N ARG A 219 -4.50 11.57 -9.84
CA ARG A 219 -3.89 10.54 -9.02
C ARG A 219 -2.50 10.23 -9.49
N GLU A 220 -1.57 10.77 -8.77
CA GLU A 220 -0.19 10.40 -8.88
C GLU A 220 0.02 9.12 -8.05
N GLU A 221 0.41 8.02 -8.68
CA GLU A 221 0.59 6.72 -8.05
C GLU A 221 1.97 6.11 -8.31
N LEU A 222 2.64 6.51 -9.38
CA LEU A 222 3.96 6.01 -9.79
C LEU A 222 4.97 7.15 -9.81
N PHE A 223 6.04 6.96 -9.09
CA PHE A 223 7.10 7.94 -8.89
C PHE A 223 8.45 7.32 -9.18
N ARG A 224 9.34 8.08 -9.84
CA ARG A 224 10.75 7.70 -10.04
C ARG A 224 11.63 8.56 -9.15
N LYS A 225 12.50 7.93 -8.38
CA LYS A 225 13.51 8.62 -7.58
C LYS A 225 14.56 9.25 -8.48
N LYS A 226 14.81 10.54 -8.34
CA LYS A 226 15.86 11.26 -9.08
C LYS A 226 17.27 10.83 -8.61
N HIS A 227 18.29 11.29 -9.34
CA HIS A 227 19.70 10.98 -9.08
C HIS A 227 20.24 11.48 -7.72
#